data_e24f948718f99340f570c6ce201b5c01
#
_entry.id   e24f948718f99340f570c6ce201b5c01
#
_cell.length_a   1.000
_cell.length_b   1.000
_cell.length_c   1.000
_cell.angle_alpha   90.00
_cell.angle_beta   90.00
_cell.angle_gamma   90.00
#
_symmetry.space_group_name_H-M   'P 1'
#
loop_
_entity.id
_entity.type
_entity.pdbx_description
1 polymer ?
#
loop_
_entity_poly.entity_id
_entity_poly.type
_entity_poly.pdbx_seq_one_letter_code
_entity_poly.pdbx_strand_id
1 'polypeptide(L)'
;MKRMLIALVAAPIIALAAPKELVDVQVYPKDANIYTKRGKQPLVVQAKYSDSTSRDVTAEAKYTFADPKFAKLDKGTILPLADGETMLKVEFGGRALTVPVKVA
;
A
#
# COMPACT_ATOMS: atom_id res chain seq x y z
N MET A 1 -55.30 -17.01 -6.15
CA MET A 1 -54.70 -16.99 -6.17
C MET A 1 -53.73 -16.56 -6.04
N LYS A 2 -53.35 -16.45 -6.01
CA LYS A 2 -52.50 -16.17 -5.87
C LYS A 2 -51.34 -15.86 -6.01
N ARG A 3 -51.06 -15.65 -6.10
CA ARG A 3 -50.10 -15.47 -6.15
C ARG A 3 -49.10 -14.98 -6.18
N MET A 4 -48.78 -14.75 -6.25
CA MET A 4 -47.91 -14.40 -6.26
C MET A 4 -46.89 -13.98 -6.22
N LEU A 5 -46.55 -13.79 -6.27
CA LEU A 5 -45.65 -13.45 -6.21
C LEU A 5 -44.60 -13.03 -6.22
N ILE A 6 -44.32 -12.84 -6.30
CA ILE A 6 -43.46 -12.55 -6.24
C ILE A 6 -42.48 -12.13 -6.21
N ALA A 7 -42.20 -12.07 -6.22
CA ALA A 7 -41.25 -11.73 -6.11
C ALA A 7 -40.27 -11.41 -6.11
N LEU A 8 -40.14 -11.26 -6.15
CA LEU A 8 -39.22 -11.02 -6.11
C LEU A 8 -38.27 -10.55 -6.18
N VAL A 9 -38.16 -10.33 -6.36
CA VAL A 9 -37.38 -9.97 -6.37
C VAL A 9 -36.44 -9.61 -6.22
N ALA A 10 -36.28 -9.54 -6.15
CA ALA A 10 -35.48 -9.20 -5.95
C ALA A 10 -34.47 -9.01 -5.82
N ALA A 11 -34.25 -8.86 -5.60
CA ALA A 11 -33.33 -8.65 -5.36
C ALA A 11 -32.27 -8.66 -5.74
N PRO A 12 -31.88 -8.58 -6.12
CA PRO A 12 -30.84 -8.60 -6.48
C PRO A 12 -29.98 -7.78 -6.35
N ILE A 13 -30.02 -7.54 -6.21
CA ILE A 13 -29.53 -6.99 -6.05
C ILE A 13 -28.49 -6.79 -5.88
N ILE A 14 -28.42 -6.63 -6.10
CA ILE A 14 -27.66 -6.40 -5.93
C ILE A 14 -26.65 -6.55 -5.72
N ALA A 15 -26.84 -6.81 -5.39
CA ALA A 15 -25.72 -7.30 -5.09
C ALA A 15 -24.70 -6.97 -5.94
N LEU A 16 -24.91 -6.58 -6.62
CA LEU A 16 -24.17 -6.16 -7.28
C LEU A 16 -23.06 -5.71 -6.99
N ALA A 17 -22.89 -5.66 -6.08
CA ALA A 17 -21.70 -5.14 -5.69
C ALA A 17 -20.66 -6.13 -5.85
N ALA A 18 -20.20 -6.30 -6.98
CA ALA A 18 -18.94 -6.98 -7.15
C ALA A 18 -17.93 -6.19 -6.35
N PRO A 19 -17.28 -6.78 -5.38
CA PRO A 19 -16.23 -6.09 -4.65
C PRO A 19 -15.12 -5.75 -5.62
N LYS A 20 -14.60 -4.55 -5.53
CA LYS A 20 -13.44 -4.21 -6.32
C LYS A 20 -12.26 -5.05 -5.85
N GLU A 21 -11.50 -5.53 -6.79
CA GLU A 21 -10.32 -6.32 -6.50
C GLU A 21 -9.08 -5.46 -6.60
N LEU A 22 -8.12 -5.74 -5.71
CA LEU A 22 -6.82 -5.11 -5.79
C LEU A 22 -6.07 -5.68 -6.99
N VAL A 23 -5.69 -4.81 -7.92
CA VAL A 23 -4.99 -5.26 -9.12
C VAL A 23 -3.52 -4.88 -9.12
N ASP A 24 -3.13 -3.84 -8.38
CA ASP A 24 -1.74 -3.43 -8.32
C ASP A 24 -1.48 -2.59 -7.08
N VAL A 25 -0.22 -2.61 -6.63
CA VAL A 25 0.26 -1.75 -5.54
C VAL A 25 1.55 -1.11 -6.01
N GLN A 26 1.64 0.20 -5.85
CA GLN A 26 2.84 0.94 -6.23
C GLN A 26 3.36 1.74 -5.06
N VAL A 27 4.67 1.87 -4.98
CA VAL A 27 5.34 2.64 -3.94
C VAL A 27 6.14 3.76 -4.61
N TYR A 28 6.04 4.95 -4.07
CA TYR A 28 6.79 6.11 -4.54
C TYR A 28 7.56 6.73 -3.39
N PRO A 29 8.85 6.99 -3.53
CA PRO A 29 9.68 6.69 -4.69
C PRO A 29 9.97 5.19 -4.80
N LYS A 30 10.41 4.73 -5.95
CA LYS A 30 10.76 3.32 -6.16
C LYS A 30 12.10 2.97 -5.52
N ASP A 31 12.92 3.96 -5.24
CA ASP A 31 14.12 3.83 -4.45
C ASP A 31 14.26 5.08 -3.60
N ALA A 32 14.92 4.96 -2.47
CA ALA A 32 15.09 6.06 -1.54
C ALA A 32 16.57 6.32 -1.33
N ASN A 33 16.99 7.54 -1.65
CA ASN A 33 18.36 8.00 -1.43
C ASN A 33 18.31 9.17 -0.46
N ILE A 34 18.88 8.97 0.73
CA ILE A 34 18.91 10.00 1.76
C ILE A 34 20.36 10.40 1.93
N TYR A 35 20.65 11.64 1.60
CA TYR A 35 22.04 12.09 1.50
C TYR A 35 22.66 12.65 2.78
N THR A 36 21.84 12.88 3.79
CA THR A 36 22.33 13.39 5.06
C THR A 36 21.54 12.75 6.20
N LYS A 37 22.13 12.76 7.40
CA LYS A 37 21.43 12.28 8.60
C LYS A 37 20.23 13.14 8.96
N ARG A 38 20.10 14.30 8.36
CA ARG A 38 18.95 15.18 8.56
C ARG A 38 17.90 15.03 7.47
N GLY A 39 18.23 14.27 6.43
CA GLY A 39 17.31 14.03 5.35
C GLY A 39 16.16 13.19 5.81
N LYS A 40 15.11 13.17 5.01
CA LYS A 40 13.99 12.29 5.21
C LYS A 40 13.35 12.05 3.86
N GLN A 41 12.70 10.92 3.73
CA GLN A 41 12.06 10.54 2.48
C GLN A 41 10.64 10.09 2.77
N PRO A 42 9.64 10.93 2.46
CA PRO A 42 8.25 10.50 2.57
C PRO A 42 7.96 9.41 1.54
N LEU A 43 7.13 8.46 1.93
CA LEU A 43 6.66 7.40 1.05
C LEU A 43 5.19 7.59 0.75
N VAL A 44 4.79 7.16 -0.42
CA VAL A 44 3.38 7.02 -0.77
C VAL A 44 3.18 5.62 -1.32
N VAL A 45 2.25 4.89 -0.74
CA VAL A 45 1.85 3.56 -1.22
C VAL A 45 0.45 3.71 -1.79
N GLN A 46 0.30 3.35 -3.06
CA GLN A 46 -0.96 3.51 -3.77
C GLN A 46 -1.47 2.17 -4.23
N ALA A 47 -2.72 1.87 -3.92
CA ALA A 47 -3.39 0.66 -4.35
C ALA A 47 -4.29 0.99 -5.53
N LYS A 48 -4.25 0.15 -6.56
CA LYS A 48 -5.11 0.26 -7.73
C LYS A 48 -6.10 -0.88 -7.76
N TYR A 49 -7.32 -0.58 -8.09
CA TYR A 49 -8.44 -1.53 -8.03
C TYR A 49 -9.03 -1.78 -9.42
N SER A 50 -9.78 -2.87 -9.53
CA SER A 50 -10.35 -3.32 -10.80
C SER A 50 -11.37 -2.36 -11.41
N ASP A 51 -11.93 -1.45 -10.61
CA ASP A 51 -12.85 -0.43 -11.09
C ASP A 51 -12.15 0.85 -11.57
N SER A 52 -10.84 0.79 -11.77
CA SER A 52 -9.98 1.90 -12.17
C SER A 52 -9.80 2.98 -11.12
N THR A 53 -10.23 2.73 -9.89
CA THR A 53 -9.95 3.65 -8.79
C THR A 53 -8.60 3.33 -8.16
N SER A 54 -8.01 4.31 -7.50
CA SER A 54 -6.83 4.11 -6.69
C SER A 54 -6.99 4.81 -5.36
N ARG A 55 -6.25 4.33 -4.37
CA ARG A 55 -6.33 4.85 -3.01
C ARG A 55 -4.95 4.87 -2.40
N ASP A 56 -4.67 5.91 -1.61
CA ASP A 56 -3.46 5.99 -0.82
C ASP A 56 -3.62 5.06 0.38
N VAL A 57 -2.77 4.05 0.45
CA VAL A 57 -2.80 3.06 1.52
C VAL A 57 -1.53 3.10 2.37
N THR A 58 -0.82 4.22 2.33
CA THR A 58 0.44 4.39 3.07
C THR A 58 0.29 4.06 4.55
N ALA A 59 -0.80 4.49 5.17
CA ALA A 59 -1.02 4.24 6.60
C ALA A 59 -1.46 2.81 6.90
N GLU A 60 -1.91 2.08 5.90
CA GLU A 60 -2.44 0.72 6.08
C GLU A 60 -1.45 -0.36 5.68
N ALA A 61 -0.42 -0.02 4.92
CA ALA A 61 0.58 -0.98 4.47
C ALA A 61 1.48 -1.40 5.62
N LYS A 62 2.05 -2.59 5.51
CA LYS A 62 2.99 -3.10 6.49
C LYS A 62 4.41 -2.90 5.97
N TYR A 63 5.28 -2.42 6.83
CA TYR A 63 6.65 -2.08 6.47
C TYR A 63 7.65 -2.86 7.30
N THR A 64 8.70 -3.39 6.66
CA THR A 64 9.76 -4.11 7.34
C THR A 64 11.08 -3.77 6.68
N PHE A 65 12.05 -3.29 7.48
CA PHE A 65 13.41 -3.10 6.99
C PHE A 65 14.19 -4.41 7.12
N ALA A 66 14.96 -4.73 6.09
CA ALA A 66 15.86 -5.88 6.14
C ALA A 66 16.92 -5.69 7.22
N ASP A 67 17.40 -4.46 7.37
CA ASP A 67 18.31 -4.10 8.46
C ASP A 67 17.83 -2.78 9.07
N PRO A 68 17.24 -2.83 10.26
CA PRO A 68 16.63 -1.63 10.85
C PRO A 68 17.63 -0.66 11.47
N LYS A 69 18.93 -0.96 11.45
CA LYS A 69 19.90 -0.05 12.03
C LYS A 69 20.23 1.16 11.15
N PHE A 70 19.90 1.12 9.85
CA PHE A 70 20.24 2.21 8.94
C PHE A 70 19.11 3.23 8.78
N ALA A 71 17.88 2.80 8.98
CA ALA A 71 16.73 3.66 8.79
C ALA A 71 15.54 3.18 9.60
N LYS A 72 14.62 4.09 9.88
CA LYS A 72 13.34 3.76 10.51
C LYS A 72 12.22 4.45 9.76
N LEU A 73 11.01 3.99 9.98
CA LEU A 73 9.83 4.59 9.39
C LEU A 73 9.00 5.26 10.48
N ASP A 74 8.60 6.51 10.23
CA ASP A 74 7.74 7.26 11.13
C ASP A 74 6.62 7.88 10.30
N LYS A 75 5.40 7.38 10.49
CA LYS A 75 4.19 7.88 9.81
C LYS A 75 4.37 8.01 8.30
N GLY A 76 4.92 6.97 7.69
CA GLY A 76 5.10 6.93 6.24
C GLY A 76 6.32 7.67 5.73
N THR A 77 7.20 8.13 6.62
CA THR A 77 8.43 8.83 6.23
C THR A 77 9.64 8.02 6.67
N ILE A 78 10.56 7.79 5.76
CA ILE A 78 11.82 7.11 6.08
C ILE A 78 12.77 8.13 6.70
N LEU A 79 13.26 7.82 7.90
CA LEU A 79 14.23 8.64 8.61
C LEU A 79 15.56 7.91 8.68
N PRO A 80 16.67 8.59 8.40
CA PRO A 80 17.99 7.95 8.45
C PRO A 80 18.47 7.77 9.89
N LEU A 81 19.15 6.65 10.15
CA LEU A 81 19.77 6.38 11.45
C LEU A 81 21.28 6.29 11.32
N ALA A 82 21.79 5.72 10.24
CA ALA A 82 23.20 5.56 10.00
C ALA A 82 23.46 5.41 8.51
N ASP A 83 24.67 5.72 8.09
CA ASP A 83 25.06 5.52 6.70
C ASP A 83 25.07 4.04 6.36
N GLY A 84 24.58 3.70 5.20
CA GLY A 84 24.52 2.33 4.72
C GLY A 84 23.35 2.11 3.79
N GLU A 85 23.10 0.84 3.50
CA GLU A 85 22.05 0.45 2.59
C GLU A 85 21.20 -0.64 3.21
N THR A 86 19.91 -0.57 2.98
CA THR A 86 18.97 -1.59 3.41
C THR A 86 17.85 -1.68 2.39
N MET A 87 16.96 -2.61 2.61
CA MET A 87 15.77 -2.78 1.77
C MET A 87 14.54 -2.60 2.65
N LEU A 88 13.57 -1.87 2.15
CA LEU A 88 12.28 -1.74 2.81
C LEU A 88 11.27 -2.61 2.09
N LYS A 89 10.70 -3.56 2.81
CA LYS A 89 9.62 -4.39 2.29
C LYS A 89 8.29 -3.73 2.64
N VAL A 90 7.47 -3.53 1.62
CA VAL A 90 6.14 -2.93 1.77
C VAL A 90 5.11 -3.97 1.38
N GLU A 91 4.18 -4.26 2.27
CA GLU A 91 3.15 -5.26 2.03
C GLU A 91 1.76 -4.66 2.15
N PHE A 92 0.91 -4.97 1.21
CA PHE A 92 -0.50 -4.59 1.25
C PHE A 92 -1.31 -5.57 0.40
N GLY A 93 -2.41 -6.05 0.97
CA GLY A 93 -3.36 -6.89 0.23
C GLY A 93 -2.76 -8.17 -0.33
N GLY A 94 -1.80 -8.76 0.37
CA GLY A 94 -1.13 -9.98 -0.08
C GLY A 94 -0.04 -9.76 -1.10
N ARG A 95 0.25 -8.50 -1.45
CA ARG A 95 1.32 -8.14 -2.37
C ARG A 95 2.50 -7.55 -1.61
N ALA A 96 3.69 -7.81 -2.09
CA ALA A 96 4.90 -7.30 -1.47
C ALA A 96 5.76 -6.60 -2.50
N LEU A 97 6.31 -5.46 -2.11
CA LEU A 97 7.22 -4.66 -2.92
C LEU A 97 8.46 -4.38 -2.09
N THR A 98 9.57 -4.15 -2.77
CA THR A 98 10.82 -3.85 -2.10
C THR A 98 11.35 -2.51 -2.60
N VAL A 99 11.74 -1.66 -1.65
CA VAL A 99 12.30 -0.35 -1.95
C VAL A 99 13.73 -0.33 -1.45
N PRO A 100 14.72 -0.17 -2.32
CA PRO A 100 16.10 0.03 -1.88
C PRO A 100 16.21 1.36 -1.14
N VAL A 101 16.87 1.35 0.02
CA VAL A 101 17.08 2.55 0.83
C VAL A 101 18.57 2.73 1.04
N LYS A 102 19.08 3.87 0.64
CA LYS A 102 20.48 4.22 0.78
C LYS A 102 20.61 5.49 1.61
N VAL A 103 21.42 5.43 2.64
CA VAL A 103 21.72 6.58 3.50
C VAL A 103 23.21 6.86 3.36
N ALA A 104 23.54 8.07 2.98
CA ALA A 104 24.93 8.44 2.76
C ALA A 104 25.29 9.77 3.43
#